data_348d655d7327d0ae2698f18750534167
#
_entry.id   348d655d7327d0ae2698f18750534167
#
_cell.length_a   1.000
_cell.length_b   1.000
_cell.length_c   1.000
_cell.angle_alpha   90.00
_cell.angle_beta   90.00
_cell.angle_gamma   90.00
#
_symmetry.space_group_name_H-M   'P 1'
#
loop_
_entity.id
_entity.type
_entity.pdbx_description
1 polymer ?
#
loop_
_entity_poly.entity_id
_entity_poly.type
_entity_poly.pdbx_seq_one_letter_code
_entity_poly.pdbx_strand_id
1 'polypeptide(L)'
;MSHRLLLFTLLLLSGIFSSHTLASGSRAEKKVEWKKTDLHQGYALLYGIAEKQKSVDMLLIVKNASTPTAALIKEISRTYGELHGYLKPLAINGQLVAKSSNGLPLAETSSRDRIQRIKTEQLLSRSGAFFDLTLLSTQVEALTYSSALLSHIAEQDPSSANKENALAYQQKLDGLLKKIWQQIEKLQKAG
;
A
#
# COMPACT_ATOMS: atom_id res chain seq x y z
N MET A 1 -10.44 -6.17 -33.33
CA MET A 1 -9.14 -5.57 -33.01
C MET A 1 -9.28 -4.99 -31.61
N SER A 2 -8.71 -5.37 -30.54
CA SER A 2 -7.61 -6.24 -30.23
C SER A 2 -7.68 -6.57 -28.73
N HIS A 3 -7.99 -7.81 -28.33
CA HIS A 3 -8.09 -8.30 -26.93
C HIS A 3 -6.71 -8.57 -26.26
N ARG A 4 -5.66 -7.85 -26.60
CA ARG A 4 -4.28 -8.18 -26.19
C ARG A 4 -3.60 -7.22 -25.20
N LEU A 5 -4.32 -6.28 -24.58
CA LEU A 5 -3.66 -5.28 -23.70
C LEU A 5 -3.99 -5.41 -22.21
N LEU A 6 -4.58 -6.50 -21.75
CA LEU A 6 -5.05 -6.67 -20.37
C LEU A 6 -4.21 -7.63 -19.50
N LEU A 7 -3.00 -8.00 -19.94
CA LEU A 7 -2.23 -9.09 -19.30
C LEU A 7 -0.86 -8.68 -18.72
N PHE A 8 -0.56 -7.40 -18.57
CA PHE A 8 0.82 -7.01 -18.19
C PHE A 8 0.99 -6.30 -16.84
N THR A 9 -0.01 -6.28 -15.96
CA THR A 9 0.12 -5.59 -14.65
C THR A 9 0.08 -6.52 -13.43
N LEU A 10 0.21 -7.83 -13.60
CA LEU A 10 0.08 -8.79 -12.49
C LEU A 10 1.39 -9.54 -12.15
N LEU A 11 2.55 -9.02 -12.46
CA LEU A 11 3.78 -9.80 -12.36
C LEU A 11 4.93 -9.05 -11.69
N LEU A 12 4.77 -8.59 -10.43
CA LEU A 12 5.91 -8.17 -9.61
C LEU A 12 5.76 -8.51 -8.11
N LEU A 13 5.04 -9.59 -7.81
CA LEU A 13 5.10 -10.29 -6.51
C LEU A 13 5.19 -11.80 -6.71
N SER A 14 5.75 -12.26 -7.83
CA SER A 14 6.00 -13.68 -8.09
C SER A 14 7.34 -14.12 -7.53
N GLY A 15 7.40 -14.23 -6.20
CA GLY A 15 8.24 -15.22 -5.56
C GLY A 15 7.42 -16.51 -5.48
N ILE A 16 7.62 -17.43 -6.44
CA ILE A 16 7.34 -18.87 -6.33
C ILE A 16 5.87 -19.24 -6.04
N PHE A 17 5.00 -19.22 -7.06
CA PHE A 17 3.84 -20.11 -7.09
C PHE A 17 4.16 -21.35 -7.92
N SER A 18 4.65 -22.39 -7.25
CA SER A 18 4.58 -23.76 -7.76
C SER A 18 3.12 -24.17 -7.83
N SER A 19 2.68 -24.55 -9.02
CA SER A 19 1.37 -25.13 -9.28
C SER A 19 1.22 -26.43 -8.47
N HIS A 20 0.52 -26.37 -7.35
CA HIS A 20 0.02 -27.55 -6.67
C HIS A 20 -1.51 -27.54 -6.68
N THR A 21 -2.05 -28.55 -7.33
CA THR A 21 -3.42 -29.08 -7.28
C THR A 21 -4.17 -28.71 -6.01
N LEU A 22 -5.39 -28.20 -6.20
CA LEU A 22 -6.42 -27.98 -5.16
C LEU A 22 -6.69 -29.27 -4.39
N ALA A 23 -5.94 -29.50 -3.32
CA ALA A 23 -6.35 -30.34 -2.22
C ALA A 23 -6.88 -29.40 -1.13
N SER A 24 -8.19 -29.45 -0.90
CA SER A 24 -8.87 -28.80 0.22
C SER A 24 -8.37 -29.41 1.54
N GLY A 25 -7.23 -28.93 1.99
CA GLY A 25 -6.68 -29.17 3.30
C GLY A 25 -6.47 -27.81 3.93
N SER A 26 -7.18 -27.50 5.00
CA SER A 26 -6.89 -26.38 5.89
C SER A 26 -5.42 -26.44 6.30
N ARG A 27 -4.56 -25.80 5.52
CA ARG A 27 -3.15 -25.61 5.88
C ARG A 27 -3.18 -24.59 7.00
N ALA A 28 -3.08 -25.03 8.23
CA ALA A 28 -2.86 -24.16 9.37
C ALA A 28 -1.63 -23.30 9.02
N GLU A 29 -1.85 -22.01 8.76
CA GLU A 29 -0.76 -21.06 8.58
C GLU A 29 0.11 -21.11 9.83
N LYS A 30 1.35 -21.51 9.64
CA LYS A 30 2.33 -21.56 10.73
C LYS A 30 2.48 -20.13 11.25
N LYS A 31 1.95 -19.86 12.45
CA LYS A 31 2.06 -18.56 13.09
C LYS A 31 3.54 -18.18 13.18
N VAL A 32 3.95 -17.19 12.39
CA VAL A 32 5.31 -16.66 12.41
C VAL A 32 5.41 -15.71 13.60
N GLU A 33 6.26 -16.02 14.57
CA GLU A 33 6.53 -15.14 15.69
C GLU A 33 7.64 -14.15 15.31
N TRP A 34 7.31 -12.85 15.35
CA TRP A 34 8.26 -11.79 15.07
C TRP A 34 9.19 -11.54 16.26
N LYS A 35 10.47 -11.36 15.96
CA LYS A 35 11.41 -10.82 16.94
C LYS A 35 11.13 -9.32 17.13
N LYS A 36 11.60 -8.75 18.22
CA LYS A 36 11.49 -7.30 18.48
C LYS A 36 12.04 -6.45 17.33
N THR A 37 13.11 -6.91 16.67
CA THR A 37 13.70 -6.28 15.49
C THR A 37 12.73 -6.27 14.30
N ASP A 38 11.97 -7.35 14.08
CA ASP A 38 11.03 -7.48 12.97
C ASP A 38 9.83 -6.54 13.17
N LEU A 39 9.34 -6.43 14.41
CA LEU A 39 8.30 -5.48 14.78
C LEU A 39 8.74 -4.03 14.51
N HIS A 40 9.96 -3.67 14.91
CA HIS A 40 10.51 -2.33 14.63
C HIS A 40 10.65 -2.08 13.13
N GLN A 41 11.07 -3.07 12.35
CA GLN A 41 11.12 -2.96 10.90
C GLN A 41 9.73 -2.81 10.29
N GLY A 42 8.73 -3.54 10.79
CA GLY A 42 7.33 -3.38 10.36
C GLY A 42 6.82 -1.95 10.55
N TYR A 43 7.04 -1.37 11.71
CA TYR A 43 6.71 0.03 11.98
C TYR A 43 7.49 1.00 11.09
N ALA A 44 8.78 0.78 10.87
CA ALA A 44 9.61 1.64 10.03
C ALA A 44 9.18 1.61 8.57
N LEU A 45 8.81 0.44 8.04
CA LEU A 45 8.24 0.28 6.71
C LEU A 45 6.91 1.03 6.58
N LEU A 46 6.02 0.85 7.55
CA LEU A 46 4.72 1.51 7.58
C LEU A 46 4.85 3.04 7.65
N TYR A 47 5.78 3.54 8.49
CA TYR A 47 6.10 4.96 8.57
C TYR A 47 6.58 5.52 7.23
N GLY A 48 7.51 4.82 6.55
CA GLY A 48 8.02 5.23 5.24
C GLY A 48 6.94 5.26 4.16
N ILE A 49 5.97 4.33 4.21
CA ILE A 49 4.82 4.35 3.28
C ILE A 49 3.91 5.53 3.60
N ALA A 50 3.55 5.72 4.88
CA ALA A 50 2.68 6.80 5.31
C ALA A 50 3.27 8.17 4.97
N GLU A 51 4.61 8.34 5.13
CA GLU A 51 5.32 9.56 4.74
C GLU A 51 5.16 9.90 3.25
N LYS A 52 5.20 8.90 2.37
CA LYS A 52 5.02 9.08 0.92
C LYS A 52 3.55 9.30 0.54
N GLN A 53 2.65 8.53 1.15
CA GLN A 53 1.23 8.50 0.77
C GLN A 53 0.43 9.68 1.33
N LYS A 54 0.87 10.32 2.42
CA LYS A 54 0.19 11.50 2.99
C LYS A 54 0.13 12.71 2.05
N SER A 55 0.86 12.68 0.95
CA SER A 55 0.93 13.74 -0.05
C SER A 55 0.55 13.26 -1.45
N VAL A 56 -0.12 12.10 -1.57
CA VAL A 56 -0.50 11.55 -2.89
C VAL A 56 -1.49 12.44 -3.63
N ASP A 57 -2.28 13.24 -2.93
CA ASP A 57 -3.19 14.24 -3.50
C ASP A 57 -2.48 15.40 -4.20
N MET A 58 -1.19 15.62 -3.97
CA MET A 58 -0.39 16.60 -4.72
C MET A 58 -0.35 16.29 -6.23
N LEU A 59 -0.53 15.03 -6.62
CA LEU A 59 -0.66 14.66 -8.04
C LEU A 59 -1.85 15.34 -8.73
N LEU A 60 -2.91 15.66 -7.96
CA LEU A 60 -4.11 16.33 -8.48
C LEU A 60 -3.87 17.81 -8.84
N ILE A 61 -2.73 18.40 -8.42
CA ILE A 61 -2.33 19.76 -8.81
C ILE A 61 -1.82 19.77 -10.26
N VAL A 62 -1.13 18.71 -10.66
CA VAL A 62 -0.48 18.60 -11.98
C VAL A 62 -1.27 17.77 -12.98
N LYS A 63 -2.26 17.00 -12.51
CA LYS A 63 -3.09 16.10 -13.32
C LYS A 63 -4.54 16.16 -12.88
N ASN A 64 -5.44 16.26 -13.87
CA ASN A 64 -6.88 16.23 -13.63
C ASN A 64 -7.36 14.79 -13.52
N ALA A 65 -7.86 14.41 -12.36
CA ALA A 65 -8.64 13.20 -12.15
C ALA A 65 -10.14 13.50 -12.22
N SER A 66 -10.96 12.50 -12.47
CA SER A 66 -12.41 12.61 -12.29
C SER A 66 -12.76 12.99 -10.85
N THR A 67 -13.86 13.71 -10.66
CA THR A 67 -14.29 14.17 -9.33
C THR A 67 -14.36 13.02 -8.29
N PRO A 68 -14.94 11.85 -8.59
CA PRO A 68 -14.96 10.73 -7.64
C PRO A 68 -13.56 10.21 -7.31
N THR A 69 -12.68 10.08 -8.30
CA THR A 69 -11.29 9.65 -8.09
C THR A 69 -10.54 10.67 -7.26
N ALA A 70 -10.65 11.96 -7.58
CA ALA A 70 -9.98 13.03 -6.81
C ALA A 70 -10.43 13.07 -5.35
N ALA A 71 -11.72 12.89 -5.07
CA ALA A 71 -12.26 12.82 -3.71
C ALA A 71 -11.65 11.64 -2.92
N LEU A 72 -11.57 10.47 -3.55
CA LEU A 72 -11.01 9.26 -2.94
C LEU A 72 -9.51 9.41 -2.67
N ILE A 73 -8.75 9.98 -3.60
CA ILE A 73 -7.30 10.24 -3.41
C ILE A 73 -7.04 11.21 -2.25
N LYS A 74 -7.86 12.25 -2.10
CA LYS A 74 -7.78 13.17 -0.94
C LYS A 74 -8.09 12.46 0.37
N GLU A 75 -9.07 11.55 0.38
CA GLU A 75 -9.41 10.75 1.57
C GLU A 75 -8.22 9.83 1.95
N ILE A 76 -7.60 9.19 0.97
CA ILE A 76 -6.39 8.36 1.15
C ILE A 76 -5.24 9.20 1.73
N SER A 77 -4.92 10.34 1.12
CA SER A 77 -3.88 11.26 1.58
C SER A 77 -4.08 11.65 3.04
N ARG A 78 -5.30 12.07 3.41
CA ARG A 78 -5.66 12.41 4.78
C ARG A 78 -5.47 11.24 5.75
N THR A 79 -5.96 10.04 5.39
CA THR A 79 -5.86 8.85 6.25
C THR A 79 -4.40 8.46 6.50
N TYR A 80 -3.55 8.54 5.47
CA TYR A 80 -2.11 8.33 5.64
C TYR A 80 -1.45 9.48 6.43
N GLY A 81 -1.94 10.70 6.33
CA GLY A 81 -1.51 11.83 7.17
C GLY A 81 -1.78 11.57 8.66
N GLU A 82 -2.97 11.07 9.00
CA GLU A 82 -3.32 10.66 10.36
C GLU A 82 -2.43 9.50 10.85
N LEU A 83 -2.24 8.47 10.02
CA LEU A 83 -1.37 7.33 10.33
C LEU A 83 0.08 7.77 10.55
N HIS A 84 0.60 8.64 9.68
CA HIS A 84 1.94 9.21 9.82
C HIS A 84 2.08 9.99 11.13
N GLY A 85 1.08 10.81 11.50
CA GLY A 85 1.04 11.54 12.76
C GLY A 85 1.10 10.62 13.98
N TYR A 86 0.38 9.49 13.94
CA TYR A 86 0.43 8.46 14.98
C TYR A 86 1.81 7.81 15.08
N LEU A 87 2.44 7.48 13.95
CA LEU A 87 3.73 6.78 13.91
C LEU A 87 4.92 7.70 14.24
N LYS A 88 4.80 9.00 14.01
CA LYS A 88 5.90 9.97 14.17
C LYS A 88 6.53 9.99 15.57
N PRO A 89 5.76 10.01 16.67
CA PRO A 89 6.35 9.93 18.03
C PRO A 89 7.13 8.65 18.28
N LEU A 90 6.67 7.52 17.73
CA LEU A 90 7.35 6.24 17.83
C LEU A 90 8.72 6.27 17.12
N ALA A 91 8.81 6.97 15.98
CA ALA A 91 10.05 7.18 15.25
C ALA A 91 11.04 8.08 16.00
N ILE A 92 10.57 9.20 16.56
CA ILE A 92 11.40 10.18 17.29
C ILE A 92 11.99 9.58 18.56
N ASN A 93 11.24 8.75 19.27
CA ASN A 93 11.67 8.13 20.51
C ASN A 93 12.68 6.97 20.33
N GLY A 94 13.26 6.83 19.12
CA GLY A 94 14.27 5.81 18.83
C GLY A 94 13.71 4.38 18.66
N GLN A 95 12.39 4.23 18.70
CA GLN A 95 11.72 2.94 18.48
C GLN A 95 11.69 2.56 17.00
N LEU A 96 11.74 3.55 16.11
CA LEU A 96 11.76 3.36 14.66
C LEU A 96 13.00 4.00 14.05
N VAL A 97 13.78 3.24 13.32
CA VAL A 97 14.87 3.79 12.51
C VAL A 97 14.26 4.23 11.18
N ALA A 98 13.81 5.47 11.10
CA ALA A 98 13.25 6.08 9.89
C ALA A 98 14.36 6.41 8.87
N LYS A 99 15.12 5.41 8.43
CA LYS A 99 16.02 5.55 7.28
C LYS A 99 15.30 5.05 6.03
N SER A 100 15.60 5.66 4.91
CA SER A 100 15.01 5.32 3.60
C SER A 100 15.15 3.84 3.22
N SER A 101 16.14 3.13 3.77
CA SER A 101 16.33 1.70 3.59
C SER A 101 15.54 0.83 4.58
N ASN A 102 15.10 1.37 5.72
CA ASN A 102 14.36 0.65 6.77
C ASN A 102 14.89 -0.76 7.07
N GLY A 103 16.21 -0.96 6.98
CA GLY A 103 16.86 -2.26 7.14
C GLY A 103 16.74 -3.21 5.94
N LEU A 104 16.16 -2.77 4.83
CA LEU A 104 16.07 -3.57 3.61
C LEU A 104 17.45 -3.68 2.92
N PRO A 105 17.74 -4.81 2.25
CA PRO A 105 18.92 -4.94 1.39
C PRO A 105 18.96 -3.83 0.33
N LEU A 106 20.17 -3.40 -0.05
CA LEU A 106 20.36 -2.34 -1.05
C LEU A 106 19.68 -2.67 -2.39
N ALA A 107 19.72 -3.92 -2.83
CA ALA A 107 19.06 -4.38 -4.05
C ALA A 107 17.54 -4.14 -3.99
N GLU A 108 16.91 -4.42 -2.84
CA GLU A 108 15.47 -4.19 -2.64
C GLU A 108 15.14 -2.70 -2.63
N THR A 109 15.91 -1.90 -1.91
CA THR A 109 15.73 -0.44 -1.86
C THR A 109 15.85 0.18 -3.25
N SER A 110 16.91 -0.17 -4.00
CA SER A 110 17.15 0.32 -5.36
C SER A 110 16.03 -0.10 -6.32
N SER A 111 15.55 -1.34 -6.19
CA SER A 111 14.43 -1.85 -7.00
C SER A 111 13.15 -1.08 -6.72
N ARG A 112 12.83 -0.81 -5.47
CA ARG A 112 11.65 -0.01 -5.08
C ARG A 112 11.72 1.41 -5.61
N ASP A 113 12.88 2.05 -5.54
CA ASP A 113 13.08 3.41 -6.09
C ASP A 113 12.93 3.44 -7.62
N ARG A 114 13.40 2.39 -8.30
CA ARG A 114 13.20 2.25 -9.74
C ARG A 114 11.73 2.04 -10.12
N ILE A 115 11.03 1.16 -9.40
CA ILE A 115 9.59 0.93 -9.57
C ILE A 115 8.80 2.22 -9.36
N GLN A 116 9.13 2.99 -8.31
CA GLN A 116 8.48 4.27 -8.03
C GLN A 116 8.65 5.25 -9.19
N ARG A 117 9.85 5.36 -9.78
CA ARG A 117 10.09 6.22 -10.96
C ARG A 117 9.25 5.78 -12.15
N ILE A 118 9.27 4.48 -12.48
CA ILE A 118 8.47 3.93 -13.59
C ILE A 118 6.98 4.23 -13.41
N LYS A 119 6.45 4.03 -12.21
CA LYS A 119 5.03 4.33 -11.91
C LYS A 119 4.71 5.81 -12.02
N THR A 120 5.62 6.68 -11.58
CA THR A 120 5.45 8.14 -11.72
C THR A 120 5.43 8.54 -13.19
N GLU A 121 6.34 8.02 -14.01
CA GLU A 121 6.36 8.27 -15.45
C GLU A 121 5.06 7.78 -16.13
N GLN A 122 4.58 6.59 -15.77
CA GLN A 122 3.31 6.06 -16.27
C GLN A 122 2.12 6.93 -15.88
N LEU A 123 2.07 7.43 -14.65
CA LEU A 123 1.02 8.34 -14.20
C LEU A 123 1.07 9.67 -14.96
N LEU A 124 2.25 10.25 -15.11
CA LEU A 124 2.40 11.55 -15.78
C LEU A 124 2.12 11.46 -17.29
N SER A 125 2.37 10.33 -17.94
CA SER A 125 2.11 10.13 -19.37
C SER A 125 0.64 9.86 -19.71
N ARG A 126 -0.22 9.53 -18.72
CA ARG A 126 -1.63 9.19 -18.95
C ARG A 126 -2.56 10.35 -18.67
N SER A 127 -3.80 10.29 -19.21
CA SER A 127 -4.86 11.27 -19.00
C SER A 127 -6.24 10.60 -18.95
N GLY A 128 -7.25 11.33 -18.49
CA GLY A 128 -8.64 10.87 -18.44
C GLY A 128 -8.79 9.57 -17.61
N ALA A 129 -9.66 8.68 -18.08
CA ALA A 129 -9.94 7.40 -17.39
C ALA A 129 -8.70 6.52 -17.21
N PHE A 130 -7.75 6.56 -18.14
CA PHE A 130 -6.49 5.80 -18.00
C PHE A 130 -5.60 6.34 -16.87
N PHE A 131 -5.58 7.66 -16.66
CA PHE A 131 -4.91 8.24 -15.50
C PHE A 131 -5.59 7.79 -14.21
N ASP A 132 -6.91 7.89 -14.12
CA ASP A 132 -7.67 7.48 -12.95
C ASP A 132 -7.42 6.01 -12.60
N LEU A 133 -7.54 5.10 -13.58
CA LEU A 133 -7.29 3.67 -13.37
C LEU A 133 -5.85 3.39 -12.90
N THR A 134 -4.87 4.07 -13.50
CA THR A 134 -3.46 3.89 -13.12
C THR A 134 -3.21 4.39 -11.70
N LEU A 135 -3.74 5.56 -11.35
CA LEU A 135 -3.62 6.15 -10.01
C LEU A 135 -4.26 5.25 -8.95
N LEU A 136 -5.50 4.81 -9.19
CA LEU A 136 -6.22 3.90 -8.27
C LEU A 136 -5.49 2.57 -8.11
N SER A 137 -4.94 2.00 -9.18
CA SER A 137 -4.16 0.75 -9.11
C SER A 137 -2.91 0.90 -8.24
N THR A 138 -2.22 2.03 -8.29
CA THR A 138 -1.07 2.27 -7.40
C THR A 138 -1.50 2.38 -5.93
N GLN A 139 -2.71 2.91 -5.67
CA GLN A 139 -3.24 2.99 -4.31
C GLN A 139 -3.69 1.63 -3.77
N VAL A 140 -4.22 0.74 -4.61
CA VAL A 140 -4.51 -0.65 -4.23
C VAL A 140 -3.27 -1.32 -3.63
N GLU A 141 -2.12 -1.21 -4.28
CA GLU A 141 -0.88 -1.81 -3.79
C GLU A 141 -0.45 -1.22 -2.44
N ALA A 142 -0.46 0.12 -2.32
CA ALA A 142 -0.05 0.80 -1.09
C ALA A 142 -0.97 0.45 0.10
N LEU A 143 -2.28 0.46 -0.12
CA LEU A 143 -3.27 0.14 0.91
C LEU A 143 -3.19 -1.32 1.33
N THR A 144 -3.10 -2.26 0.36
CA THR A 144 -3.00 -3.69 0.65
C THR A 144 -1.74 -4.00 1.47
N TYR A 145 -0.60 -3.44 1.08
CA TYR A 145 0.65 -3.66 1.80
C TYR A 145 0.61 -3.06 3.20
N SER A 146 0.07 -1.84 3.35
CA SER A 146 -0.06 -1.19 4.66
C SER A 146 -1.04 -1.92 5.58
N SER A 147 -2.16 -2.40 5.04
CA SER A 147 -3.14 -3.20 5.79
C SER A 147 -2.52 -4.50 6.30
N ALA A 148 -1.77 -5.22 5.46
CA ALA A 148 -1.07 -6.43 5.87
C ALA A 148 -0.02 -6.16 6.97
N LEU A 149 0.76 -5.07 6.87
CA LEU A 149 1.70 -4.67 7.92
C LEU A 149 0.98 -4.36 9.24
N LEU A 150 -0.13 -3.62 9.20
CA LEU A 150 -0.92 -3.30 10.38
C LEU A 150 -1.51 -4.53 11.05
N SER A 151 -1.98 -5.51 10.27
CA SER A 151 -2.44 -6.80 10.79
C SER A 151 -1.33 -7.52 11.57
N HIS A 152 -0.15 -7.66 10.98
CA HIS A 152 0.98 -8.29 11.65
C HIS A 152 1.45 -7.51 12.89
N ILE A 153 1.48 -6.18 12.83
CA ILE A 153 1.79 -5.34 13.99
C ILE A 153 0.78 -5.58 15.12
N ALA A 154 -0.52 -5.61 14.80
CA ALA A 154 -1.57 -5.87 15.79
C ALA A 154 -1.44 -7.25 16.45
N GLU A 155 -0.97 -8.25 15.72
CA GLU A 155 -0.72 -9.59 16.27
C GLU A 155 0.50 -9.66 17.18
N GLN A 156 1.55 -8.91 16.86
CA GLN A 156 2.89 -9.08 17.45
C GLN A 156 3.27 -8.01 18.48
N ASP A 157 2.63 -6.82 18.47
CA ASP A 157 2.98 -5.75 19.42
C ASP A 157 2.56 -6.14 20.84
N PRO A 158 3.43 -6.04 21.85
CA PRO A 158 3.07 -6.33 23.24
C PRO A 158 2.13 -5.29 23.86
N SER A 159 2.07 -4.08 23.32
CA SER A 159 1.22 -2.98 23.80
C SER A 159 -0.22 -3.12 23.30
N SER A 160 -1.18 -3.24 24.21
CA SER A 160 -2.62 -3.27 23.87
C SER A 160 -3.05 -2.01 23.12
N ALA A 161 -2.57 -0.84 23.53
CA ALA A 161 -2.90 0.43 22.87
C ALA A 161 -2.38 0.49 21.42
N ASN A 162 -1.18 -0.04 21.17
CA ASN A 162 -0.65 -0.11 19.80
C ASN A 162 -1.43 -1.11 18.95
N LYS A 163 -1.83 -2.26 19.51
CA LYS A 163 -2.69 -3.23 18.81
C LYS A 163 -4.02 -2.61 18.38
N GLU A 164 -4.70 -1.93 19.30
CA GLU A 164 -5.97 -1.26 19.02
C GLU A 164 -5.81 -0.20 17.91
N ASN A 165 -4.78 0.62 18.00
CA ASN A 165 -4.49 1.62 16.96
C ASN A 165 -4.19 0.96 15.60
N ALA A 166 -3.38 -0.10 15.58
CA ALA A 166 -3.07 -0.83 14.35
C ALA A 166 -4.34 -1.39 13.70
N LEU A 167 -5.22 -2.05 14.48
CA LEU A 167 -6.49 -2.57 13.99
C LEU A 167 -7.43 -1.46 13.49
N ALA A 168 -7.50 -0.33 14.21
CA ALA A 168 -8.31 0.80 13.78
C ALA A 168 -7.85 1.39 12.44
N TYR A 169 -6.54 1.54 12.25
CA TYR A 169 -6.00 1.99 10.97
C TYR A 169 -6.14 0.94 9.86
N GLN A 170 -5.96 -0.34 10.17
CA GLN A 170 -6.23 -1.41 9.22
C GLN A 170 -7.65 -1.34 8.68
N GLN A 171 -8.66 -1.24 9.55
CA GLN A 171 -10.06 -1.10 9.15
C GLN A 171 -10.32 0.13 8.26
N LYS A 172 -9.69 1.28 8.57
CA LYS A 172 -9.78 2.47 7.72
C LYS A 172 -9.22 2.20 6.31
N LEU A 173 -8.03 1.57 6.22
CA LEU A 173 -7.39 1.28 4.93
C LEU A 173 -8.18 0.24 4.12
N ASP A 174 -8.71 -0.78 4.76
CA ASP A 174 -9.56 -1.79 4.10
C ASP A 174 -10.86 -1.16 3.57
N GLY A 175 -11.44 -0.22 4.31
CA GLY A 175 -12.58 0.58 3.85
C GLY A 175 -12.26 1.41 2.60
N LEU A 176 -11.08 2.02 2.55
CA LEU A 176 -10.59 2.76 1.39
C LEU A 176 -10.32 1.82 0.20
N LEU A 177 -9.72 0.67 0.44
CA LEU A 177 -9.48 -0.34 -0.58
C LEU A 177 -10.79 -0.80 -1.25
N LYS A 178 -11.84 -1.04 -0.46
CA LYS A 178 -13.17 -1.36 -0.98
C LYS A 178 -13.73 -0.24 -1.87
N LYS A 179 -13.59 1.02 -1.45
CA LYS A 179 -14.04 2.18 -2.26
C LYS A 179 -13.26 2.29 -3.58
N ILE A 180 -11.96 2.01 -3.57
CA ILE A 180 -11.14 1.98 -4.79
C ILE A 180 -11.67 0.94 -5.78
N TRP A 181 -11.90 -0.29 -5.34
CA TRP A 181 -12.41 -1.34 -6.21
C TRP A 181 -13.76 -0.97 -6.83
N GLN A 182 -14.66 -0.40 -6.05
CA GLN A 182 -15.94 0.10 -6.56
C GLN A 182 -15.76 1.21 -7.61
N GLN A 183 -14.78 2.09 -7.44
CA GLN A 183 -14.49 3.15 -8.41
C GLN A 183 -13.85 2.59 -9.70
N ILE A 184 -12.93 1.63 -9.58
CA ILE A 184 -12.33 0.94 -10.73
C ILE A 184 -13.42 0.24 -11.56
N GLU A 185 -14.33 -0.49 -10.93
CA GLU A 185 -15.46 -1.13 -11.62
C GLU A 185 -16.34 -0.13 -12.38
N LYS A 186 -16.62 1.04 -11.80
CA LYS A 186 -17.38 2.09 -12.46
C LYS A 186 -16.67 2.63 -13.69
N LEU A 187 -15.36 2.87 -13.59
CA LEU A 187 -14.55 3.35 -14.71
C LEU A 187 -14.47 2.33 -15.86
N GLN A 188 -14.40 1.04 -15.53
CA GLN A 188 -14.39 -0.04 -16.54
C GLN A 188 -15.73 -0.19 -17.28
N LYS A 189 -16.86 0.10 -16.60
CA LYS A 189 -18.20 0.02 -17.22
C LYS A 189 -18.53 1.26 -18.07
N ALA A 190 -17.84 2.37 -17.85
CA ALA A 190 -18.09 3.64 -18.54
C ALA A 190 -17.26 3.82 -19.83
N GLY A 191 -16.25 2.98 -20.07
CA GLY A 191 -15.39 2.97 -21.27
C GLY A 191 -15.68 1.80 -22.17
#